data_767eeb1a50abb081acac4ac0f78977f1
#
_entry.id   767eeb1a50abb081acac4ac0f78977f1
#
_cell.length_a   1.000
_cell.length_b   1.000
_cell.length_c   1.000
_cell.angle_alpha   90.00
_cell.angle_beta   90.00
_cell.angle_gamma   90.00
#
_symmetry.space_group_name_H-M   'P 1'
#
loop_
_entity.id
_entity.type
_entity.pdbx_description
1 polymer ?
#
loop_
_entity_poly.entity_id
_entity_poly.type
_entity_poly.pdbx_seq_one_letter_code
_entity_poly.pdbx_strand_id
1 'polypeptide(L)'
;MVAPVIPALNDSEIERILDAAAHAGVKEASYVLLRLPLEVRDLFREWLMANYPDRYRHIFTLIRDMRGGRDYDSQWGTRMKGTGPMAWMIGRRFEIACEKLGLNKRRSKLTTDHFARPKRSGQQLSLF
;
A
#
# COMPACT_ATOMS: atom_id res chain seq x y z
N MET A 1 -1.85 -3.81 7.31
CA MET A 1 -1.30 -3.13 6.10
C MET A 1 -1.30 -1.63 6.31
N VAL A 2 -0.18 -0.93 6.04
CA VAL A 2 -0.08 0.53 6.05
C VAL A 2 -0.38 1.03 4.64
N ALA A 3 -1.59 1.53 4.42
CA ALA A 3 -2.05 1.92 3.09
C ALA A 3 -3.25 2.90 3.16
N PRO A 4 -3.29 3.88 2.28
CA PRO A 4 -2.23 4.27 1.36
C PRO A 4 -1.13 5.09 2.04
N VAL A 5 0.12 4.88 1.65
CA VAL A 5 1.22 5.78 2.01
C VAL A 5 1.31 6.88 0.96
N ILE A 6 1.24 8.11 1.39
CA ILE A 6 1.25 9.32 0.54
C ILE A 6 2.52 10.10 0.88
N PRO A 7 3.45 10.30 -0.08
CA PRO A 7 4.71 11.00 0.18
C PRO A 7 4.45 12.44 0.61
N ALA A 8 5.24 12.91 1.56
CA ALA A 8 5.15 14.25 2.17
C ALA A 8 3.80 14.60 2.83
N LEU A 9 2.90 13.62 3.01
CA LEU A 9 1.63 13.83 3.70
C LEU A 9 1.52 12.94 4.95
N ASN A 10 1.58 11.61 4.79
CA ASN A 10 1.46 10.67 5.90
C ASN A 10 2.59 9.63 5.98
N ASP A 11 3.60 9.72 5.12
CA ASP A 11 4.74 8.80 5.16
C ASP A 11 5.53 8.90 6.47
N SER A 12 5.47 10.04 7.18
CA SER A 12 6.05 10.22 8.52
C SER A 12 5.38 9.38 9.62
N GLU A 13 4.19 8.84 9.36
CA GLU A 13 3.43 8.05 10.33
C GLU A 13 3.77 6.55 10.31
N ILE A 14 4.55 6.08 9.34
CA ILE A 14 4.81 4.64 9.10
C ILE A 14 5.32 3.97 10.37
N GLU A 15 6.35 4.52 11.00
CA GLU A 15 7.00 3.94 12.17
C GLU A 15 6.04 3.88 13.36
N ARG A 16 5.27 4.93 13.59
CA ARG A 16 4.26 5.00 14.68
C ARG A 16 3.13 3.99 14.48
N ILE A 17 2.65 3.84 13.24
CA ILE A 17 1.61 2.86 12.90
C ILE A 17 2.13 1.44 13.13
N LEU A 18 3.37 1.14 12.71
CA LEU A 18 3.97 -0.17 12.91
C LEU A 18 4.22 -0.48 14.38
N ASP A 19 4.65 0.50 15.16
CA ASP A 19 4.84 0.36 16.61
C ASP A 19 3.52 0.04 17.31
N ALA A 20 2.48 0.82 17.05
CA ALA A 20 1.15 0.56 17.60
C ALA A 20 0.60 -0.81 17.19
N ALA A 21 0.81 -1.23 15.94
CA ALA A 21 0.40 -2.53 15.45
C ALA A 21 1.17 -3.68 16.15
N ALA A 22 2.47 -3.52 16.37
CA ALA A 22 3.29 -4.50 17.06
C ALA A 22 2.85 -4.67 18.53
N HIS A 23 2.55 -3.57 19.24
CA HIS A 23 1.99 -3.59 20.60
C HIS A 23 0.62 -4.28 20.65
N ALA A 24 -0.18 -4.15 19.59
CA ALA A 24 -1.45 -4.88 19.45
C ALA A 24 -1.28 -6.37 19.07
N GLY A 25 -0.05 -6.88 18.96
CA GLY A 25 0.23 -8.30 18.70
C GLY A 25 0.31 -8.68 17.22
N VAL A 26 0.34 -7.72 16.29
CA VAL A 26 0.53 -7.98 14.87
C VAL A 26 1.89 -8.63 14.62
N LYS A 27 1.94 -9.64 13.74
CA LYS A 27 3.16 -10.38 13.39
C LYS A 27 3.69 -10.05 12.00
N GLU A 28 2.80 -9.68 11.08
CA GLU A 28 3.13 -9.43 9.69
C GLU A 28 2.58 -8.06 9.25
N ALA A 29 3.41 -7.30 8.57
CA ALA A 29 3.05 -5.99 8.04
C ALA A 29 3.46 -5.83 6.58
N SER A 30 2.72 -5.02 5.86
CA SER A 30 3.03 -4.60 4.50
C SER A 30 2.59 -3.16 4.30
N TYR A 31 3.07 -2.52 3.23
CA TYR A 31 2.62 -1.17 2.85
C TYR A 31 2.30 -1.10 1.36
N VAL A 32 1.49 -0.12 1.01
CA VAL A 32 1.17 0.21 -0.39
C VAL A 32 1.22 1.72 -0.55
N LEU A 33 2.02 2.18 -1.52
CA LEU A 33 2.01 3.59 -1.93
C LEU A 33 0.70 3.95 -2.62
N LEU A 34 0.27 5.19 -2.44
CA LEU A 34 -0.97 5.70 -3.04
C LEU A 34 -1.05 5.34 -4.53
N ARG A 35 -2.20 4.85 -4.95
CA ARG A 35 -2.54 4.52 -6.32
C ARG A 35 -3.67 5.41 -6.80
N LEU A 36 -3.52 5.97 -7.98
CA LEU A 36 -4.47 6.94 -8.57
C LEU A 36 -4.99 6.45 -9.92
N PRO A 37 -5.71 5.32 -9.98
CA PRO A 37 -6.29 4.85 -11.22
C PRO A 37 -7.46 5.75 -11.66
N LEU A 38 -7.56 5.97 -12.98
CA LEU A 38 -8.68 6.63 -13.65
C LEU A 38 -9.14 7.92 -12.92
N GLU A 39 -10.41 8.01 -12.59
CA GLU A 39 -11.08 9.14 -11.94
C GLU A 39 -10.56 9.45 -10.53
N VAL A 40 -10.00 8.47 -9.83
CA VAL A 40 -9.42 8.67 -8.48
C VAL A 40 -8.32 9.72 -8.48
N ARG A 41 -7.57 9.83 -9.58
CA ARG A 41 -6.53 10.85 -9.75
C ARG A 41 -7.08 12.25 -9.62
N ASP A 42 -8.16 12.56 -10.32
CA ASP A 42 -8.70 13.91 -10.39
C ASP A 42 -9.40 14.27 -9.08
N LEU A 43 -10.15 13.35 -8.48
CA LEU A 43 -10.74 13.49 -7.16
C LEU A 43 -9.69 13.75 -6.08
N PHE A 44 -8.59 12.99 -6.11
CA PHE A 44 -7.51 13.19 -5.15
C PHE A 44 -6.80 14.54 -5.35
N ARG A 45 -6.65 14.99 -6.59
CA ARG A 45 -6.09 16.31 -6.89
C ARG A 45 -6.97 17.43 -6.32
N GLU A 46 -8.27 17.38 -6.56
CA GLU A 46 -9.23 18.34 -6.04
C GLU A 46 -9.20 18.36 -4.51
N TRP A 47 -9.19 17.20 -3.89
CA TRP A 47 -9.10 17.07 -2.45
C TRP A 47 -7.81 17.69 -1.89
N LEU A 48 -6.65 17.43 -2.52
CA LEU A 48 -5.39 18.02 -2.11
C LEU A 48 -5.38 19.54 -2.26
N MET A 49 -5.93 20.05 -3.36
CA MET A 49 -6.02 21.50 -3.58
C MET A 49 -6.89 22.19 -2.54
N ALA A 50 -7.98 21.55 -2.13
CA ALA A 50 -8.90 22.08 -1.13
C ALA A 50 -8.32 22.02 0.30
N ASN A 51 -7.58 20.95 0.64
CA ASN A 51 -7.14 20.71 2.04
C ASN A 51 -5.67 21.04 2.27
N TYR A 52 -4.82 20.99 1.24
CA TYR A 52 -3.38 21.20 1.32
C TYR A 52 -2.86 22.03 0.14
N PRO A 53 -3.37 23.26 -0.10
CA PRO A 53 -3.07 24.07 -1.27
C PRO A 53 -1.57 24.37 -1.43
N ASP A 54 -0.85 24.54 -0.32
CA ASP A 54 0.59 24.83 -0.32
C ASP A 54 1.46 23.61 -0.65
N ARG A 55 0.93 22.39 -0.47
CA ARG A 55 1.68 21.13 -0.62
C ARG A 55 1.29 20.33 -1.86
N TYR A 56 0.14 20.59 -2.47
CA TYR A 56 -0.40 19.71 -3.51
C TYR A 56 0.58 19.49 -4.67
N ARG A 57 1.25 20.55 -5.13
CA ARG A 57 2.23 20.45 -6.23
C ARG A 57 3.40 19.55 -5.85
N HIS A 58 3.95 19.73 -4.68
CA HIS A 58 5.07 18.93 -4.17
C HIS A 58 4.68 17.45 -4.06
N ILE A 59 3.52 17.16 -3.46
CA ILE A 59 3.01 15.79 -3.32
C ILE A 59 2.83 15.13 -4.69
N PHE A 60 2.20 15.82 -5.65
CA PHE A 60 2.04 15.28 -7.01
C PHE A 60 3.35 15.06 -7.73
N THR A 61 4.34 15.95 -7.55
CA THR A 61 5.68 15.75 -8.11
C THR A 61 6.30 14.47 -7.58
N LEU A 62 6.27 14.25 -6.26
CA LEU A 62 6.79 13.03 -5.65
C LEU A 62 6.05 11.77 -6.14
N ILE A 63 4.71 11.84 -6.28
CA ILE A 63 3.92 10.72 -6.81
C ILE A 63 4.36 10.39 -8.24
N ARG A 64 4.55 11.38 -9.10
CA ARG A 64 5.02 11.20 -10.48
C ARG A 64 6.43 10.64 -10.55
N ASP A 65 7.34 11.15 -9.72
CA ASP A 65 8.71 10.64 -9.65
C ASP A 65 8.75 9.15 -9.29
N MET A 66 7.87 8.73 -8.38
CA MET A 66 7.72 7.31 -8.01
C MET A 66 6.98 6.46 -9.05
N ARG A 67 6.44 7.06 -10.11
CA ARG A 67 5.64 6.40 -11.17
C ARG A 67 6.24 6.61 -12.57
N GLY A 68 7.55 6.93 -12.66
CA GLY A 68 8.22 7.17 -13.93
C GLY A 68 7.67 8.38 -14.70
N GLY A 69 7.33 9.46 -14.00
CA GLY A 69 6.79 10.70 -14.55
C GLY A 69 5.28 10.71 -14.80
N ARG A 70 4.56 9.65 -14.40
CA ARG A 70 3.11 9.52 -14.60
C ARG A 70 2.36 9.65 -13.28
N ASP A 71 1.08 10.01 -13.32
CA ASP A 71 0.24 10.05 -12.13
C ASP A 71 -0.09 8.63 -11.61
N TYR A 72 -0.07 7.64 -12.50
CA TYR A 72 -0.36 6.23 -12.18
C TYR A 72 0.45 5.28 -13.08
N ASP A 73 0.89 4.18 -12.48
CA ASP A 73 1.49 3.03 -13.16
C ASP A 73 0.75 1.75 -12.77
N SER A 74 0.25 1.01 -13.77
CA SER A 74 -0.51 -0.23 -13.58
C SER A 74 0.37 -1.49 -13.57
N GLN A 75 1.67 -1.37 -13.86
CA GLN A 75 2.56 -2.52 -14.02
C GLN A 75 2.64 -3.38 -12.75
N TRP A 76 2.59 -4.68 -12.92
CA TRP A 76 2.87 -5.65 -11.87
C TRP A 76 4.30 -5.46 -11.34
N GLY A 77 4.44 -5.57 -10.01
CA GLY A 77 5.74 -5.35 -9.34
C GLY A 77 5.95 -3.91 -8.89
N THR A 78 5.67 -2.91 -9.72
CA THR A 78 5.90 -1.49 -9.39
C THR A 78 4.66 -0.77 -8.87
N ARG A 79 3.46 -1.17 -9.29
CA ARG A 79 2.19 -0.48 -8.97
C ARG A 79 1.92 -0.28 -7.48
N MET A 80 2.44 -1.15 -6.62
CA MET A 80 2.22 -1.08 -5.17
C MET A 80 3.31 -0.30 -4.45
N LYS A 81 4.55 -0.43 -4.89
CA LYS A 81 5.73 0.10 -4.20
C LYS A 81 6.38 1.29 -4.90
N GLY A 82 6.07 1.52 -6.18
CA GLY A 82 6.71 2.55 -6.99
C GLY A 82 8.18 2.27 -7.28
N THR A 83 8.86 3.27 -7.82
CA THR A 83 10.27 3.25 -8.20
C THR A 83 10.95 4.57 -7.81
N GLY A 84 12.26 4.64 -7.94
CA GLY A 84 13.00 5.87 -7.68
C GLY A 84 13.35 6.13 -6.20
N PRO A 85 14.08 7.21 -5.93
CA PRO A 85 14.69 7.47 -4.61
C PRO A 85 13.67 7.57 -3.48
N MET A 86 12.55 8.26 -3.69
CA MET A 86 11.51 8.45 -2.66
C MET A 86 10.83 7.13 -2.31
N ALA A 87 10.50 6.33 -3.32
CA ALA A 87 9.91 5.01 -3.11
C ALA A 87 10.87 4.08 -2.38
N TRP A 88 12.16 4.10 -2.74
CA TRP A 88 13.21 3.35 -2.06
C TRP A 88 13.35 3.79 -0.59
N MET A 89 13.38 5.08 -0.32
CA MET A 89 13.49 5.61 1.04
C MET A 89 12.30 5.17 1.91
N ILE A 90 11.07 5.27 1.41
CA ILE A 90 9.88 4.81 2.13
C ILE A 90 9.97 3.30 2.40
N GLY A 91 10.35 2.52 1.38
CA GLY A 91 10.54 1.09 1.52
C GLY A 91 11.58 0.73 2.59
N ARG A 92 12.73 1.42 2.58
CA ARG A 92 13.80 1.17 3.53
C ARG A 92 13.43 1.55 4.97
N ARG A 93 12.73 2.66 5.15
CA ARG A 93 12.19 3.05 6.48
C ARG A 93 11.23 1.99 7.00
N PHE A 94 10.32 1.51 6.15
CA PHE A 94 9.38 0.45 6.50
C PHE A 94 10.10 -0.85 6.91
N GLU A 95 11.10 -1.28 6.15
CA GLU A 95 11.89 -2.49 6.44
C GLU A 95 12.61 -2.37 7.79
N ILE A 96 13.34 -1.26 8.02
CA ILE A 96 14.05 -1.02 9.27
C ILE A 96 13.09 -1.01 10.47
N ALA A 97 11.91 -0.40 10.33
CA ALA A 97 10.92 -0.39 11.38
C ALA A 97 10.38 -1.80 11.67
N CYS A 98 10.09 -2.59 10.63
CA CYS A 98 9.69 -4.00 10.79
C CYS A 98 10.77 -4.84 11.48
N GLU A 99 12.03 -4.67 11.10
CA GLU A 99 13.17 -5.37 11.72
C GLU A 99 13.28 -5.05 13.21
N LYS A 100 13.24 -3.76 13.57
CA LYS A 100 13.31 -3.30 14.97
C LYS A 100 12.16 -3.85 15.82
N LEU A 101 10.96 -3.90 15.28
CA LEU A 101 9.75 -4.37 15.97
C LEU A 101 9.57 -5.89 15.89
N GLY A 102 10.44 -6.61 15.19
CA GLY A 102 10.36 -8.06 15.06
C GLY A 102 9.21 -8.54 14.18
N LEU A 103 8.67 -7.66 13.33
CA LEU A 103 7.64 -7.99 12.35
C LEU A 103 8.25 -8.76 11.16
N ASN A 104 7.42 -9.52 10.47
CA ASN A 104 7.78 -10.25 9.24
C ASN A 104 8.90 -11.31 9.40
N LYS A 105 9.24 -11.72 10.63
CA LYS A 105 10.28 -12.76 10.87
C LYS A 105 9.91 -14.12 10.31
N ARG A 106 8.62 -14.45 10.32
CA ARG A 106 8.08 -15.69 9.74
C ARG A 106 6.89 -15.31 8.86
N ARG A 107 6.96 -15.68 7.60
CA ARG A 107 5.80 -15.57 6.71
C ARG A 107 4.89 -16.77 6.92
N SER A 108 3.61 -16.51 7.13
CA SER A 108 2.59 -17.56 7.15
C SER A 108 2.58 -18.25 5.79
N LYS A 109 2.75 -19.57 5.78
CA LYS A 109 2.54 -20.36 4.57
C LYS A 109 1.04 -20.54 4.37
N LEU A 110 0.57 -20.08 3.22
CA LEU A 110 -0.79 -20.37 2.81
C LEU A 110 -0.90 -21.85 2.46
N THR A 111 -2.00 -22.50 2.87
CA THR A 111 -2.32 -23.87 2.49
C THR A 111 -3.53 -23.87 1.55
N THR A 112 -3.58 -24.87 0.68
CA THR A 112 -4.73 -25.17 -0.17
C THR A 112 -5.55 -26.34 0.36
N ASP A 113 -5.26 -26.85 1.55
CA ASP A 113 -5.89 -28.05 2.10
C ASP A 113 -7.41 -27.91 2.27
N HIS A 114 -7.87 -26.67 2.46
CA HIS A 114 -9.30 -26.36 2.55
C HIS A 114 -9.93 -25.95 1.21
N PHE A 115 -9.15 -25.97 0.12
CA PHE A 115 -9.68 -25.63 -1.20
C PHE A 115 -10.59 -26.76 -1.71
N ALA A 116 -11.85 -26.43 -1.94
CA ALA A 116 -12.79 -27.30 -2.65
C ALA A 116 -13.01 -26.76 -4.07
N ARG A 117 -12.84 -27.64 -5.07
CA ARG A 117 -13.11 -27.26 -6.45
C ARG A 117 -14.60 -26.85 -6.58
N PRO A 118 -14.91 -25.71 -7.20
CA PRO A 118 -16.29 -25.33 -7.50
C PRO A 118 -17.00 -26.45 -8.28
N LYS A 119 -18.24 -26.74 -7.92
CA LYS A 119 -19.05 -27.70 -8.69
C LYS A 119 -19.32 -27.15 -10.09
N ARG A 120 -19.32 -28.03 -11.09
CA ARG A 120 -19.62 -27.64 -12.48
C ARG A 120 -21.04 -27.08 -12.56
N SER A 121 -21.22 -26.14 -13.53
CA SER A 121 -22.52 -25.58 -13.90
C SER A 121 -23.58 -26.67 -14.05
N GLY A 122 -24.69 -26.57 -13.36
CA GLY A 122 -25.76 -27.59 -13.28
C GLY A 122 -25.85 -28.36 -11.95
N GLN A 123 -24.84 -28.28 -11.08
CA GLN A 123 -24.90 -28.82 -9.73
C GLN A 123 -25.05 -27.71 -8.71
N GLN A 124 -26.18 -27.03 -8.73
CA GLN A 124 -26.49 -26.02 -7.73
C GLN A 124 -26.61 -26.70 -6.35
N LEU A 125 -25.86 -26.17 -5.38
CA LEU A 125 -26.06 -26.54 -4.00
C LEU A 125 -27.44 -26.05 -3.55
N SER A 126 -28.24 -26.94 -2.94
CA SER A 126 -29.41 -26.51 -2.22
C SER A 126 -28.97 -25.54 -1.12
N LEU A 127 -29.65 -24.43 -1.02
CA LEU A 127 -29.39 -23.41 0.03
C LEU A 127 -30.18 -23.74 1.32
N PHE A 128 -30.94 -24.87 1.33
CA PHE A 128 -31.76 -25.31 2.45
C PHE A 128 -31.61 -26.82 2.66
#